data_6550f4501cc0498126ad5dd7ebb959af
#
_entry.id   6550f4501cc0498126ad5dd7ebb959af
#
_cell.length_a   1.000
_cell.length_b   1.000
_cell.length_c   1.000
_cell.angle_alpha   90.00
_cell.angle_beta   90.00
_cell.angle_gamma   90.00
#
_symmetry.space_group_name_H-M   'P 1'
#
loop_
_entity.id
_entity.type
_entity.pdbx_description
1 polymer ?
#
loop_
_entity_poly.entity_id
_entity_poly.type
_entity_poly.pdbx_seq_one_letter_code
_entity_poly.pdbx_strand_id
1 'polypeptide(L)'
;MSKIVIALGGNALGNSSKEQLAKAQTAAKSIVDLIEQGHQVVIAHGNGPQVGKIRLAFEETSQSPEDVVPFPECTAMSQGYIGYHLQQAIDEELVARNLGEQPVVTLITQVVVDPKDPAFTKPTKPIGGYYDEETAKQLMAETGNV
;
A
#
# COMPACT_ATOMS: atom_id res chain seq x y z
N MET A 1 2.22 28.26 -8.38
CA MET A 1 2.99 27.01 -8.14
C MET A 1 3.03 26.71 -6.66
N SER A 2 2.57 25.56 -6.24
CA SER A 2 2.57 25.10 -4.85
C SER A 2 3.05 23.65 -4.79
N LYS A 3 3.53 23.21 -3.62
CA LYS A 3 3.73 21.78 -3.33
C LYS A 3 2.48 21.26 -2.64
N ILE A 4 1.90 20.20 -3.19
CA ILE A 4 0.65 19.61 -2.71
C ILE A 4 0.94 18.17 -2.31
N VAL A 5 0.53 17.78 -1.10
CA VAL A 5 0.58 16.40 -0.63
C VAL A 5 -0.84 15.83 -0.67
N ILE A 6 -1.00 14.72 -1.38
CA ILE A 6 -2.27 13.99 -1.49
C ILE A 6 -2.14 12.69 -0.70
N ALA A 7 -3.02 12.48 0.27
CA ALA A 7 -3.09 11.23 1.02
C ALA A 7 -4.21 10.33 0.48
N LEU A 8 -3.83 9.16 -0.06
CA LEU A 8 -4.77 8.14 -0.51
C LEU A 8 -4.95 7.08 0.58
N GLY A 9 -6.10 7.08 1.23
CA GLY A 9 -6.45 6.07 2.23
C GLY A 9 -6.64 4.67 1.62
N GLY A 10 -6.64 3.63 2.47
CA GLY A 10 -6.76 2.23 2.03
C GLY A 10 -8.00 1.94 1.19
N ASN A 11 -9.13 2.57 1.51
CA ASN A 11 -10.37 2.42 0.73
C ASN A 11 -10.28 3.03 -0.68
N ALA A 12 -9.38 3.98 -0.89
CA ALA A 12 -9.14 4.58 -2.20
C ALA A 12 -8.35 3.68 -3.15
N LEU A 13 -7.79 2.57 -2.66
CA LEU A 13 -6.92 1.69 -3.43
C LEU A 13 -7.58 0.35 -3.82
N GLY A 14 -8.75 -0.01 -3.26
CA GLY A 14 -9.42 -1.27 -3.57
C GLY A 14 -8.77 -2.52 -2.98
N ASN A 15 -9.45 -3.66 -3.17
CA ASN A 15 -9.09 -4.94 -2.58
C ASN A 15 -8.50 -5.96 -3.58
N SER A 16 -8.57 -5.70 -4.87
CA SER A 16 -7.99 -6.52 -5.92
C SER A 16 -7.10 -5.69 -6.84
N SER A 17 -6.20 -6.35 -7.58
CA SER A 17 -5.33 -5.68 -8.54
C SER A 17 -6.13 -4.88 -9.60
N LYS A 18 -7.19 -5.49 -10.13
CA LYS A 18 -8.06 -4.85 -11.11
C LYS A 18 -8.78 -3.62 -10.54
N GLU A 19 -9.32 -3.75 -9.33
CA GLU A 19 -9.98 -2.64 -8.64
C GLU A 19 -8.99 -1.53 -8.30
N GLN A 20 -7.78 -1.89 -7.85
CA GLN A 20 -6.73 -0.93 -7.54
C GLN A 20 -6.32 -0.12 -8.76
N LEU A 21 -6.12 -0.76 -9.92
CA LEU A 21 -5.80 -0.06 -11.15
C LEU A 21 -6.93 0.89 -11.57
N ALA A 22 -8.18 0.45 -11.54
CA ALA A 22 -9.33 1.29 -11.89
C ALA A 22 -9.47 2.51 -10.96
N LYS A 23 -9.22 2.35 -9.66
CA LYS A 23 -9.22 3.45 -8.69
C LYS A 23 -8.02 4.39 -8.90
N ALA A 24 -6.84 3.85 -9.21
CA ALA A 24 -5.66 4.65 -9.55
C ALA A 24 -5.92 5.52 -10.78
N GLN A 25 -6.54 4.96 -11.83
CA GLN A 25 -6.94 5.70 -13.04
C GLN A 25 -7.95 6.81 -12.74
N THR A 26 -8.88 6.57 -11.82
CA THR A 26 -9.82 7.61 -11.38
C THR A 26 -9.11 8.73 -10.62
N ALA A 27 -8.21 8.39 -9.70
CA ALA A 27 -7.43 9.36 -8.94
C ALA A 27 -6.45 10.15 -9.82
N ALA A 28 -5.86 9.51 -10.83
CA ALA A 28 -4.90 10.12 -11.75
C ALA A 28 -5.45 11.37 -12.43
N LYS A 29 -6.72 11.38 -12.80
CA LYS A 29 -7.37 12.53 -13.43
C LYS A 29 -7.26 13.79 -12.57
N SER A 30 -7.67 13.69 -11.31
CA SER A 30 -7.60 14.83 -10.37
C SER A 30 -6.15 15.21 -10.00
N ILE A 31 -5.24 14.23 -9.96
CA ILE A 31 -3.83 14.47 -9.72
C ILE A 31 -3.23 15.26 -10.89
N VAL A 32 -3.51 14.85 -12.12
CA VAL A 32 -3.01 15.52 -13.32
C VAL A 32 -3.64 16.90 -13.52
N ASP A 33 -4.90 17.12 -13.08
CA ASP A 33 -5.49 18.48 -13.04
C ASP A 33 -4.63 19.46 -12.23
N LEU A 34 -4.05 19.01 -11.12
CA LEU A 34 -3.17 19.84 -10.29
C LEU A 34 -1.79 20.05 -10.95
N ILE A 35 -1.28 19.03 -11.61
CA ILE A 35 0.00 19.12 -12.34
C ILE A 35 -0.13 20.10 -13.51
N GLU A 36 -1.22 20.03 -14.28
CA GLU A 36 -1.52 20.93 -15.40
C GLU A 36 -1.65 22.38 -14.95
N GLN A 37 -2.12 22.63 -13.73
CA GLN A 37 -2.15 23.94 -13.09
C GLN A 37 -0.76 24.42 -12.62
N GLY A 38 0.29 23.66 -12.83
CA GLY A 38 1.67 23.99 -12.48
C GLY A 38 2.04 23.70 -11.01
N HIS A 39 1.30 22.82 -10.34
CA HIS A 39 1.63 22.38 -8.99
C HIS A 39 2.59 21.18 -8.99
N GLN A 40 3.42 21.09 -7.96
CA GLN A 40 4.22 19.89 -7.65
C GLN A 40 3.42 18.99 -6.72
N VAL A 41 3.23 17.74 -7.09
CA VAL A 41 2.40 16.80 -6.33
C VAL A 41 3.25 15.71 -5.71
N VAL A 42 3.03 15.42 -4.43
CA VAL A 42 3.54 14.26 -3.71
C VAL A 42 2.35 13.43 -3.26
N ILE A 43 2.38 12.13 -3.55
CA ILE A 43 1.32 11.21 -3.16
C ILE A 43 1.82 10.32 -2.03
N ALA A 44 1.09 10.29 -0.93
CA ALA A 44 1.27 9.31 0.15
C ALA A 44 0.05 8.38 0.16
N HIS A 45 0.26 7.09 0.40
CA HIS A 45 -0.84 6.12 0.39
C HIS A 45 -0.74 5.12 1.55
N GLY A 46 -1.89 4.58 1.96
CA GLY A 46 -1.96 3.42 2.85
C GLY A 46 -1.77 2.11 2.08
N ASN A 47 -1.67 0.98 2.80
CA ASN A 47 -1.39 -0.32 2.21
C ASN A 47 -2.07 -1.51 2.92
N GLY A 48 -2.97 -1.28 3.87
CA GLY A 48 -3.48 -2.34 4.75
C GLY A 48 -3.93 -3.63 4.04
N PRO A 49 -4.85 -3.58 3.06
CA PRO A 49 -5.27 -4.78 2.34
C PRO A 49 -4.15 -5.44 1.53
N GLN A 50 -3.25 -4.65 0.97
CA GLN A 50 -2.17 -5.14 0.10
C GLN A 50 -1.08 -5.84 0.91
N VAL A 51 -0.61 -5.22 1.99
CA VAL A 51 0.44 -5.81 2.83
C VAL A 51 -0.04 -7.08 3.52
N GLY A 52 -1.31 -7.13 3.96
CA GLY A 52 -1.89 -8.34 4.54
C GLY A 52 -1.89 -9.51 3.57
N LYS A 53 -2.30 -9.29 2.32
CA LYS A 53 -2.26 -10.33 1.27
C LYS A 53 -0.85 -10.80 0.95
N ILE A 54 0.11 -9.87 0.86
CA ILE A 54 1.51 -10.21 0.62
C ILE A 54 2.03 -11.08 1.78
N ARG A 55 1.77 -10.69 3.01
CA ARG A 55 2.18 -11.45 4.19
C ARG A 55 1.59 -12.85 4.22
N LEU A 56 0.28 -12.99 4.02
CA LEU A 56 -0.40 -14.28 3.97
C LEU A 56 0.16 -15.19 2.86
N ALA A 57 0.44 -14.65 1.67
CA ALA A 57 1.01 -15.43 0.58
C ALA A 57 2.38 -16.02 0.95
N PHE A 58 3.22 -15.28 1.69
CA PHE A 58 4.48 -15.82 2.19
C PHE A 58 4.29 -16.83 3.31
N GLU A 59 3.33 -16.62 4.21
CA GLU A 59 3.00 -17.59 5.25
C GLU A 59 2.52 -18.92 4.67
N GLU A 60 1.67 -18.88 3.63
CA GLU A 60 1.14 -20.07 2.96
C GLU A 60 2.21 -20.81 2.14
N THR A 61 3.22 -20.13 1.62
CA THR A 61 4.21 -20.73 0.73
C THR A 61 5.53 -21.08 1.41
N SER A 62 5.78 -20.58 2.61
CA SER A 62 7.01 -20.87 3.36
C SER A 62 6.97 -22.25 3.99
N GLN A 63 8.11 -22.93 4.00
CA GLN A 63 8.25 -24.28 4.58
C GLN A 63 8.48 -24.26 6.08
N SER A 64 8.96 -23.14 6.60
CA SER A 64 9.20 -22.91 8.04
C SER A 64 8.86 -21.47 8.43
N PRO A 65 8.59 -21.18 9.71
CA PRO A 65 8.37 -19.82 10.18
C PRO A 65 9.56 -18.87 9.92
N GLU A 66 10.77 -19.41 9.83
CA GLU A 66 12.00 -18.65 9.61
C GLU A 66 12.13 -18.18 8.15
N ASP A 67 11.46 -18.85 7.21
CA ASP A 67 11.44 -18.50 5.79
C ASP A 67 10.39 -17.46 5.44
N VAL A 68 9.51 -17.13 6.37
CA VAL A 68 8.43 -16.13 6.13
C VAL A 68 9.03 -14.74 6.07
N VAL A 69 8.85 -14.06 4.94
CA VAL A 69 9.35 -12.69 4.74
C VAL A 69 8.83 -11.75 5.84
N PRO A 70 9.71 -11.01 6.52
CA PRO A 70 9.34 -10.11 7.60
C PRO A 70 8.36 -9.01 7.15
N PHE A 71 7.57 -8.50 8.10
CA PHE A 71 6.53 -7.53 7.82
C PHE A 71 7.03 -6.21 7.20
N PRO A 72 8.20 -5.66 7.57
CA PRO A 72 8.76 -4.46 6.93
C PRO A 72 9.02 -4.65 5.43
N GLU A 73 9.52 -5.81 5.01
CA GLU A 73 9.77 -6.15 3.61
C GLU A 73 8.46 -6.34 2.85
N CYS A 74 7.45 -6.98 3.45
CA CYS A 74 6.11 -7.04 2.87
C CYS A 74 5.52 -5.64 2.68
N THR A 75 5.80 -4.72 3.61
CA THR A 75 5.41 -3.30 3.49
C THR A 75 6.12 -2.64 2.32
N ALA A 76 7.42 -2.85 2.15
CA ALA A 76 8.18 -2.32 1.01
C ALA A 76 7.65 -2.87 -0.34
N MET A 77 7.34 -4.17 -0.40
CA MET A 77 6.70 -4.77 -1.59
C MET A 77 5.35 -4.12 -1.89
N SER A 78 4.55 -3.82 -0.86
CA SER A 78 3.27 -3.14 -1.03
C SER A 78 3.42 -1.71 -1.56
N GLN A 79 4.48 -0.99 -1.16
CA GLN A 79 4.80 0.33 -1.71
C GLN A 79 5.11 0.23 -3.20
N GLY A 80 5.92 -0.73 -3.61
CA GLY A 80 6.21 -0.98 -5.02
C GLY A 80 4.96 -1.36 -5.82
N TYR A 81 4.15 -2.27 -5.31
CA TYR A 81 2.93 -2.74 -5.97
C TYR A 81 1.89 -1.62 -6.17
N ILE A 82 1.62 -0.84 -5.14
CA ILE A 82 0.68 0.29 -5.21
C ILE A 82 1.28 1.40 -6.06
N GLY A 83 2.56 1.73 -5.83
CA GLY A 83 3.27 2.76 -6.58
C GLY A 83 3.32 2.47 -8.08
N TYR A 84 3.51 1.21 -8.47
CA TYR A 84 3.46 0.78 -9.86
C TYR A 84 2.13 1.14 -10.54
N HIS A 85 1.00 0.83 -9.91
CA HIS A 85 -0.32 1.15 -10.48
C HIS A 85 -0.59 2.65 -10.51
N LEU A 86 -0.19 3.39 -9.47
CA LEU A 86 -0.36 4.85 -9.43
C LEU A 86 0.50 5.52 -10.50
N GLN A 87 1.76 5.11 -10.62
CA GLN A 87 2.68 5.63 -11.62
C GLN A 87 2.15 5.37 -13.03
N GLN A 88 1.76 4.13 -13.34
CA GLN A 88 1.18 3.79 -14.64
C GLN A 88 -0.05 4.65 -14.95
N ALA A 89 -0.99 4.75 -14.02
CA ALA A 89 -2.23 5.51 -14.25
C ALA A 89 -1.97 7.01 -14.45
N ILE A 90 -1.01 7.59 -13.71
CA ILE A 90 -0.65 9.00 -13.85
C ILE A 90 0.09 9.24 -15.16
N ASP A 91 1.04 8.37 -15.53
CA ASP A 91 1.76 8.47 -16.80
C ASP A 91 0.81 8.38 -17.99
N GLU A 92 -0.16 7.45 -17.97
CA GLU A 92 -1.19 7.33 -19.00
C GLU A 92 -2.01 8.62 -19.14
N GLU A 93 -2.44 9.23 -18.03
CA GLU A 93 -3.22 10.45 -18.02
C GLU A 93 -2.38 11.68 -18.46
N LEU A 94 -1.09 11.76 -18.06
CA LEU A 94 -0.17 12.79 -18.50
C LEU A 94 0.05 12.74 -20.03
N VAL A 95 0.27 11.54 -20.57
CA VAL A 95 0.40 11.35 -22.03
C VAL A 95 -0.87 11.75 -22.76
N ALA A 96 -2.04 11.37 -22.25
CA ALA A 96 -3.33 11.71 -22.84
C ALA A 96 -3.57 13.23 -22.90
N ARG A 97 -2.95 14.00 -22.00
CA ARG A 97 -3.02 15.49 -21.97
C ARG A 97 -1.84 16.19 -22.59
N ASN A 98 -0.96 15.50 -23.30
CA ASN A 98 0.29 16.05 -23.88
C ASN A 98 1.27 16.61 -22.83
N LEU A 99 1.27 16.04 -21.62
CA LEU A 99 2.16 16.37 -20.50
C LEU A 99 3.17 15.26 -20.21
N GLY A 100 3.39 14.32 -21.13
CA GLY A 100 4.19 13.11 -20.94
C GLY A 100 5.68 13.33 -20.66
N GLU A 101 6.19 14.55 -20.73
CA GLU A 101 7.55 14.89 -20.31
C GLU A 101 7.70 15.05 -18.78
N GLN A 102 6.60 15.09 -18.04
CA GLN A 102 6.61 15.19 -16.58
C GLN A 102 6.98 13.83 -15.97
N PRO A 103 8.10 13.71 -15.24
CA PRO A 103 8.50 12.43 -14.67
C PRO A 103 7.60 12.04 -13.48
N VAL A 104 7.18 10.78 -13.42
CA VAL A 104 6.52 10.18 -12.27
C VAL A 104 7.44 9.13 -11.69
N VAL A 105 7.65 9.15 -10.36
CA VAL A 105 8.53 8.21 -9.67
C VAL A 105 7.85 7.63 -8.44
N THR A 106 8.13 6.36 -8.18
CA THR A 106 7.74 5.69 -6.94
C THR A 106 8.96 5.60 -6.03
N LEU A 107 8.79 5.98 -4.77
CA LEU A 107 9.82 5.91 -3.74
C LEU A 107 9.45 4.84 -2.71
N ILE A 108 10.39 3.96 -2.42
CA ILE A 108 10.31 3.07 -1.26
C ILE A 108 10.88 3.83 -0.07
N THR A 109 10.10 3.93 1.00
CA THR A 109 10.46 4.70 2.18
C THR A 109 10.65 3.80 3.39
N GLN A 110 11.61 4.16 4.26
CA GLN A 110 11.81 3.54 5.56
C GLN A 110 11.60 4.60 6.64
N VAL A 111 10.93 4.21 7.73
CA VAL A 111 10.63 5.10 8.86
C VAL A 111 11.29 4.53 10.12
N VAL A 112 12.14 5.33 10.74
CA VAL A 112 12.70 5.00 12.04
C VAL A 112 11.63 5.19 13.11
N VAL A 113 11.42 4.16 13.92
CA VAL A 113 10.45 4.15 15.01
C VAL A 113 11.13 4.04 16.36
N ASP A 114 10.49 4.53 17.42
CA ASP A 114 10.98 4.36 18.78
C ASP A 114 10.85 2.87 19.19
N PRO A 115 11.95 2.18 19.57
CA PRO A 115 11.89 0.79 20.00
C PRO A 115 11.08 0.58 21.29
N LYS A 116 10.76 1.64 22.00
CA LYS A 116 9.93 1.63 23.22
C LYS A 116 8.46 1.98 22.92
N ASP A 117 8.08 2.13 21.65
CA ASP A 117 6.68 2.42 21.31
C ASP A 117 5.77 1.33 21.88
N PRO A 118 4.70 1.69 22.61
CA PRO A 118 3.80 0.73 23.23
C PRO A 118 3.08 -0.18 22.19
N ALA A 119 3.04 0.19 20.93
CA ALA A 119 2.47 -0.64 19.88
C ALA A 119 3.22 -1.98 19.67
N PHE A 120 4.50 -2.07 20.08
CA PHE A 120 5.24 -3.33 20.04
C PHE A 120 4.75 -4.35 21.08
N THR A 121 4.18 -3.88 22.19
CA THR A 121 3.65 -4.74 23.26
C THR A 121 2.14 -4.83 23.28
N LYS A 122 1.46 -3.83 22.68
CA LYS A 122 0.00 -3.74 22.61
C LYS A 122 -0.41 -3.22 21.23
N PRO A 123 -0.36 -4.07 20.19
CA PRO A 123 -0.78 -3.69 18.85
C PRO A 123 -2.29 -3.36 18.84
N THR A 124 -2.67 -2.31 18.08
CA THR A 124 -4.05 -1.81 18.06
C THR A 124 -4.68 -1.84 16.67
N LYS A 125 -3.88 -2.10 15.63
CA LYS A 125 -4.37 -2.11 14.25
C LYS A 125 -4.32 -3.54 13.68
N PRO A 126 -5.48 -4.18 13.48
CA PRO A 126 -5.53 -5.50 12.86
C PRO A 126 -5.09 -5.42 11.39
N ILE A 127 -4.30 -6.40 10.95
CA ILE A 127 -3.85 -6.55 9.57
C ILE A 127 -4.02 -8.02 9.21
N GLY A 128 -4.64 -8.30 8.06
CA GLY A 128 -4.89 -9.66 7.60
C GLY A 128 -6.33 -9.87 7.13
N GLY A 129 -6.74 -11.13 7.10
CA GLY A 129 -8.09 -11.54 6.75
C GLY A 129 -9.08 -11.37 7.90
N TYR A 130 -10.37 -11.38 7.55
CA TYR A 130 -11.43 -11.53 8.54
C TYR A 130 -11.80 -13.01 8.61
N TYR A 131 -11.85 -13.54 9.81
CA TYR A 131 -12.18 -14.94 10.09
C TYR A 131 -13.44 -15.01 10.95
N ASP A 132 -14.17 -16.10 10.84
CA ASP A 132 -15.21 -16.41 11.84
C ASP A 132 -14.57 -16.78 13.19
N GLU A 133 -15.35 -16.82 14.24
CA GLU A 133 -14.87 -17.02 15.61
C GLU A 133 -14.15 -18.38 15.80
N GLU A 134 -14.62 -19.42 15.13
CA GLU A 134 -14.07 -20.77 15.23
C GLU A 134 -12.68 -20.83 14.56
N THR A 135 -12.59 -20.35 13.33
CA THR A 135 -11.33 -20.24 12.58
C THR A 135 -10.33 -19.34 13.29
N ALA A 136 -10.78 -18.20 13.84
CA ALA A 136 -9.91 -17.29 14.58
C ALA A 136 -9.31 -17.96 15.82
N LYS A 137 -10.11 -18.70 16.61
CA LYS A 137 -9.62 -19.43 17.78
C LYS A 137 -8.61 -20.53 17.42
N GLN A 138 -8.85 -21.23 16.33
CA GLN A 138 -7.92 -22.25 15.83
C GLN A 138 -6.59 -21.62 15.42
N LEU A 139 -6.64 -20.55 14.61
CA LEU A 139 -5.43 -19.82 14.17
C LEU A 139 -4.66 -19.23 15.35
N MET A 140 -5.34 -18.67 16.34
CA MET A 140 -4.69 -18.17 17.56
C MET A 140 -3.96 -19.28 18.31
N ALA A 141 -4.55 -20.48 18.39
CA ALA A 141 -3.92 -21.62 19.05
C ALA A 141 -2.69 -22.15 18.30
N GLU A 142 -2.75 -22.12 16.96
CA GLU A 142 -1.69 -22.62 16.07
C GLU A 142 -0.53 -21.63 15.91
N THR A 143 -0.82 -20.34 15.81
CA THR A 143 0.17 -19.30 15.42
C THR A 143 0.58 -18.39 16.57
N GLY A 144 -0.18 -18.36 17.66
CA GLY A 144 0.02 -17.41 18.76
C GLY A 144 -0.35 -15.94 18.40
N ASN A 145 -0.92 -15.69 17.25
CA ASN A 145 -1.40 -14.38 16.85
C ASN A 145 -2.72 -14.03 17.58
N VAL A 146 -2.99 -12.74 17.78
CA VAL A 146 -4.18 -12.22 18.47
C VAL A 146 -5.09 -11.50 17.48
#